data_3eff10bd5e847e184622d6ef2178ec30
#
_entry.id   3eff10bd5e847e184622d6ef2178ec30
#
_cell.length_a   1.000
_cell.length_b   1.000
_cell.length_c   1.000
_cell.angle_alpha   90.00
_cell.angle_beta   90.00
_cell.angle_gamma   90.00
#
_symmetry.space_group_name_H-M   'P 1'
#
loop_
_entity.id
_entity.type
_entity.pdbx_description
1 polymer ?
#
loop_
_entity_poly.entity_id
_entity_poly.type
_entity_poly.pdbx_seq_one_letter_code
_entity_poly.pdbx_strand_id
1 'polypeptide(L)'
;MNAPFAPERADATIISQADLHDDALSDSIAAFVEDRHGSPFHLPEWLVAIERGTGQRACGLLAERAGQITGWLPLTLVHSPLFGRALVSSGFTVDGGPITSEPHVAQRLAESACELAVRHSCAEVELRGGATPSGWEAITGKHCGFVTDLAADDEAQLLAIPRKQRAEVRKSLKNPLTVTVGVGERDREAHYACYAASVHNLGTPVFPRSLFDAVLRYFHERADILTVWEDDEPLASVLTLYHQATAYPFWGGGVWRARETRANERMYYALMCHARDAMGCTRFDFGRSKTGSGPYNYKKNWGFEPQPLAYSRWTTPGAEARDVDPTSDAFARKIALWKALPLPLA
;
A
#
# COMPACT_ATOMS: atom_id res chain seq x y z
N MET A 1 51.42 9.66 33.45
CA MET A 1 50.92 10.20 32.17
C MET A 1 49.57 9.50 31.90
N ASN A 2 48.44 10.22 32.11
CA ASN A 2 47.14 9.69 31.80
C ASN A 2 46.95 9.77 30.28
N ALA A 3 46.76 8.64 29.63
CA ALA A 3 46.35 8.61 28.22
C ALA A 3 45.01 9.36 28.10
N PRO A 4 44.84 10.24 27.08
CA PRO A 4 43.59 10.91 26.89
C PRO A 4 42.51 9.84 26.57
N PHE A 5 41.35 9.94 27.20
CA PHE A 5 40.17 9.15 26.84
C PHE A 5 39.98 9.32 25.34
N ALA A 6 39.93 8.20 24.61
CA ALA A 6 39.48 8.24 23.23
C ALA A 6 38.08 8.86 23.23
N PRO A 7 37.81 9.87 22.39
CA PRO A 7 36.44 10.40 22.32
C PRO A 7 35.51 9.26 22.02
N GLU A 8 34.47 9.10 22.85
CA GLU A 8 33.34 8.25 22.49
C GLU A 8 32.94 8.60 21.05
N ARG A 9 32.74 7.59 20.20
CA ARG A 9 32.35 7.80 18.80
C ARG A 9 30.99 8.45 18.77
N ALA A 10 30.93 9.77 18.92
CA ALA A 10 29.74 10.59 18.73
C ALA A 10 29.11 10.41 17.32
N ASP A 11 29.88 9.75 16.43
CA ASP A 11 29.51 9.48 15.03
C ASP A 11 28.96 8.07 14.76
N ALA A 12 28.77 7.23 15.77
CA ALA A 12 28.23 5.90 15.54
C ALA A 12 26.72 5.95 15.24
N THR A 13 26.29 5.41 14.09
CA THR A 13 24.86 5.22 13.82
C THR A 13 24.31 4.17 14.80
N ILE A 14 23.25 4.48 15.51
CA ILE A 14 22.54 3.57 16.41
C ILE A 14 21.28 3.11 15.71
N ILE A 15 20.99 1.81 15.74
CA ILE A 15 19.70 1.27 15.26
C ILE A 15 18.87 0.89 16.49
N SER A 16 17.66 1.42 16.56
CA SER A 16 16.70 1.13 17.63
C SER A 16 15.33 0.79 17.06
N GLN A 17 14.51 0.11 17.84
CA GLN A 17 13.09 -0.06 17.50
C GLN A 17 12.34 1.21 17.94
N ALA A 18 11.61 1.83 17.01
CA ALA A 18 10.83 3.02 17.29
C ALA A 18 9.59 2.69 18.14
N ASP A 19 9.30 3.52 19.12
CA ASP A 19 8.01 3.53 19.80
C ASP A 19 7.03 4.40 19.00
N LEU A 20 6.15 3.77 18.24
CA LEU A 20 5.16 4.45 17.38
C LEU A 20 3.98 5.04 18.15
N HIS A 21 3.94 4.87 19.48
CA HIS A 21 2.96 5.51 20.36
C HIS A 21 3.52 6.76 21.03
N ASP A 22 4.79 7.09 20.82
CA ASP A 22 5.39 8.38 21.14
C ASP A 22 5.09 9.36 20.00
N ASP A 23 4.18 10.30 20.24
CA ASP A 23 3.72 11.27 19.23
C ASP A 23 4.90 12.14 18.72
N ALA A 24 5.82 12.58 19.61
CA ALA A 24 6.96 13.43 19.23
C ALA A 24 7.95 12.66 18.32
N LEU A 25 8.19 11.38 18.59
CA LEU A 25 9.01 10.54 17.74
C LEU A 25 8.31 10.27 16.40
N SER A 26 7.01 9.98 16.43
CA SER A 26 6.21 9.75 15.22
C SER A 26 6.19 10.99 14.31
N ASP A 27 6.04 12.19 14.85
CA ASP A 27 6.13 13.46 14.12
C ASP A 27 7.53 13.64 13.49
N SER A 28 8.58 13.32 14.23
CA SER A 28 9.96 13.42 13.73
C SER A 28 10.22 12.44 12.57
N ILE A 29 9.69 11.21 12.66
CA ILE A 29 9.78 10.21 11.61
C ILE A 29 8.96 10.67 10.39
N ALA A 30 7.74 11.18 10.59
CA ALA A 30 6.90 11.68 9.51
C ALA A 30 7.61 12.82 8.75
N ALA A 31 8.19 13.79 9.47
CA ALA A 31 8.96 14.86 8.85
C ALA A 31 10.18 14.33 8.07
N PHE A 32 10.88 13.33 8.58
CA PHE A 32 11.98 12.67 7.86
C PHE A 32 11.49 11.97 6.59
N VAL A 33 10.35 11.27 6.65
CA VAL A 33 9.72 10.62 5.48
C VAL A 33 9.34 11.64 4.41
N GLU A 34 8.78 12.78 4.82
CA GLU A 34 8.41 13.86 3.91
C GLU A 34 9.63 14.50 3.23
N ASP A 35 10.69 14.79 3.99
CA ASP A 35 11.95 15.35 3.45
C ASP A 35 12.61 14.41 2.42
N ARG A 36 12.44 13.12 2.61
CA ARG A 36 13.01 12.07 1.74
C ARG A 36 12.06 11.58 0.65
N HIS A 37 10.95 12.25 0.44
CA HIS A 37 9.93 11.89 -0.55
C HIS A 37 9.45 10.44 -0.43
N GLY A 38 9.28 9.97 0.81
CA GLY A 38 8.71 8.65 1.10
C GLY A 38 7.23 8.59 0.70
N SER A 39 6.72 7.40 0.45
CA SER A 39 5.29 7.17 0.20
C SER A 39 4.47 7.21 1.50
N PRO A 40 3.13 7.28 1.44
CA PRO A 40 2.29 7.24 2.65
C PRO A 40 2.47 5.96 3.46
N PHE A 41 3.01 4.92 2.85
CA PHE A 41 3.27 3.63 3.48
C PHE A 41 4.51 3.62 4.39
N HIS A 42 5.32 4.67 4.34
CA HIS A 42 6.45 4.86 5.25
C HIS A 42 6.06 5.64 6.50
N LEU A 43 4.89 6.26 6.52
CA LEU A 43 4.44 7.06 7.66
C LEU A 43 4.12 6.20 8.89
N PRO A 44 4.44 6.65 10.10
CA PRO A 44 4.03 5.99 11.35
C PRO A 44 2.53 5.73 11.43
N GLU A 45 1.71 6.67 10.97
CA GLU A 45 0.25 6.56 10.94
C GLU A 45 -0.23 5.33 10.17
N TRP A 46 0.45 4.95 9.08
CA TRP A 46 0.12 3.72 8.36
C TRP A 46 0.32 2.49 9.23
N LEU A 47 1.48 2.39 9.88
CA LEU A 47 1.80 1.25 10.74
C LEU A 47 0.82 1.11 11.89
N VAL A 48 0.48 2.22 12.55
CA VAL A 48 -0.50 2.24 13.64
C VAL A 48 -1.91 1.91 13.13
N ALA A 49 -2.32 2.42 11.96
CA ALA A 49 -3.60 2.09 11.36
C ALA A 49 -3.70 0.58 11.05
N ILE A 50 -2.65 -0.02 10.48
CA ILE A 50 -2.59 -1.46 10.24
C ILE A 50 -2.69 -2.26 11.54
N GLU A 51 -1.94 -1.88 12.57
CA GLU A 51 -2.00 -2.56 13.86
C GLU A 51 -3.40 -2.50 14.47
N ARG A 52 -4.01 -1.32 14.52
CA ARG A 52 -5.35 -1.11 15.09
C ARG A 52 -6.45 -1.79 14.28
N GLY A 53 -6.30 -1.79 12.96
CA GLY A 53 -7.31 -2.33 12.06
C GLY A 53 -7.26 -3.84 11.85
N THR A 54 -6.09 -4.46 12.03
CA THR A 54 -5.88 -5.89 11.71
C THR A 54 -5.36 -6.72 12.87
N GLY A 55 -4.85 -6.10 13.93
CA GLY A 55 -4.15 -6.77 15.02
C GLY A 55 -2.72 -7.24 14.66
N GLN A 56 -2.22 -6.90 13.47
CA GLN A 56 -0.84 -7.19 13.07
C GLN A 56 0.09 -6.15 13.68
N ARG A 57 1.13 -6.60 14.38
CA ARG A 57 1.96 -5.71 15.20
C ARG A 57 2.80 -4.75 14.35
N ALA A 58 2.66 -3.46 14.63
CA ALA A 58 3.53 -2.43 14.08
C ALA A 58 4.95 -2.54 14.67
N CYS A 59 5.95 -2.47 13.82
CA CYS A 59 7.35 -2.45 14.16
C CYS A 59 8.04 -1.43 13.25
N GLY A 60 9.02 -0.69 13.76
CA GLY A 60 9.81 0.21 12.95
C GLY A 60 11.24 0.25 13.45
N LEU A 61 12.21 0.29 12.55
CA LEU A 61 13.63 0.44 12.88
C LEU A 61 14.09 1.83 12.49
N LEU A 62 14.62 2.55 13.47
CA LEU A 62 15.16 3.89 13.34
C LEU A 62 16.68 3.86 13.38
N ALA A 63 17.32 4.52 12.45
CA ALA A 63 18.74 4.77 12.46
C ALA A 63 19.01 6.22 12.84
N GLU A 64 19.79 6.43 13.90
CA GLU A 64 20.12 7.76 14.40
C GLU A 64 21.64 7.92 14.50
N ARG A 65 22.10 9.14 14.26
CA ARG A 65 23.49 9.56 14.46
C ARG A 65 23.49 10.96 15.09
N ALA A 66 24.15 11.09 16.23
CA ALA A 66 24.21 12.36 16.99
C ALA A 66 22.80 12.98 17.22
N GLY A 67 21.78 12.14 17.51
CA GLY A 67 20.40 12.58 17.74
C GLY A 67 19.62 12.99 16.48
N GLN A 68 20.17 12.74 15.29
CA GLN A 68 19.49 13.01 14.01
C GLN A 68 19.09 11.70 13.32
N ILE A 69 17.87 11.64 12.79
CA ILE A 69 17.40 10.50 12.00
C ILE A 69 18.19 10.44 10.70
N THR A 70 18.84 9.32 10.44
CA THR A 70 19.62 9.04 9.22
C THR A 70 19.02 7.92 8.38
N GLY A 71 18.06 7.16 8.94
CA GLY A 71 17.36 6.13 8.22
C GLY A 71 16.12 5.63 8.96
N TRP A 72 15.14 5.18 8.19
CA TRP A 72 13.89 4.63 8.68
C TRP A 72 13.49 3.38 7.89
N LEU A 73 13.06 2.34 8.57
CA LEU A 73 12.51 1.14 7.99
C LEU A 73 11.19 0.78 8.67
N PRO A 74 10.03 1.09 8.04
CA PRO A 74 8.73 0.68 8.55
C PRO A 74 8.56 -0.83 8.42
N LEU A 75 8.16 -1.50 9.48
CA LEU A 75 7.98 -2.95 9.52
C LEU A 75 6.64 -3.33 10.15
N THR A 76 6.05 -4.41 9.66
CA THR A 76 4.88 -5.05 10.27
C THR A 76 5.18 -6.52 10.52
N LEU A 77 4.99 -6.97 11.75
CA LEU A 77 5.03 -8.38 12.10
C LEU A 77 3.69 -9.01 11.71
N VAL A 78 3.66 -9.67 10.57
CA VAL A 78 2.47 -10.35 10.05
C VAL A 78 2.42 -11.76 10.60
N HIS A 79 1.26 -12.14 11.15
CA HIS A 79 0.98 -13.48 11.61
C HIS A 79 -0.27 -14.04 10.93
N SER A 80 -0.12 -15.15 10.26
CA SER A 80 -1.23 -15.89 9.67
C SER A 80 -1.24 -17.32 10.21
N PRO A 81 -2.39 -17.85 10.66
CA PRO A 81 -2.51 -19.24 11.06
C PRO A 81 -2.12 -20.23 9.95
N LEU A 82 -2.27 -19.82 8.69
CA LEU A 82 -1.98 -20.67 7.52
C LEU A 82 -0.54 -20.53 7.01
N PHE A 83 0.06 -19.32 7.14
CA PHE A 83 1.35 -18.99 6.53
C PHE A 83 2.46 -18.74 7.57
N GLY A 84 2.12 -18.76 8.87
CA GLY A 84 3.08 -18.50 9.94
C GLY A 84 3.36 -17.02 10.14
N ARG A 85 4.60 -16.70 10.59
CA ARG A 85 5.04 -15.33 10.87
C ARG A 85 6.06 -14.86 9.84
N ALA A 86 5.90 -13.61 9.40
CA ALA A 86 6.83 -12.91 8.55
C ALA A 86 7.01 -11.47 9.03
N LEU A 87 8.18 -10.90 8.83
CA LEU A 87 8.41 -9.48 9.02
C LEU A 87 8.42 -8.81 7.63
N VAL A 88 7.54 -7.86 7.41
CA VAL A 88 7.36 -7.25 6.09
C VAL A 88 7.57 -5.74 6.21
N SER A 89 8.30 -5.16 5.27
CA SER A 89 8.41 -3.72 5.23
C SER A 89 7.08 -3.13 4.83
N SER A 90 6.49 -2.41 5.75
CA SER A 90 5.14 -1.86 5.75
C SER A 90 4.07 -2.87 5.28
N GLY A 91 3.44 -3.57 6.22
CA GLY A 91 2.39 -4.56 5.93
C GLY A 91 1.24 -3.97 5.15
N PHE A 92 0.57 -4.80 4.32
CA PHE A 92 -0.60 -4.45 3.51
C PHE A 92 -0.35 -3.41 2.42
N THR A 93 0.92 -3.15 2.05
CA THR A 93 1.32 -2.13 1.06
C THR A 93 1.95 -2.72 -0.19
N VAL A 94 2.33 -1.82 -1.07
CA VAL A 94 3.06 -2.13 -2.31
C VAL A 94 4.50 -1.60 -2.27
N ASP A 95 4.79 -0.74 -1.28
CA ASP A 95 6.04 -0.05 -1.07
C ASP A 95 6.28 0.06 0.45
N GLY A 96 7.44 0.51 0.90
CA GLY A 96 7.77 0.63 2.31
C GLY A 96 9.19 0.14 2.66
N GLY A 97 10.08 0.12 1.67
CA GLY A 97 11.49 -0.22 1.86
C GLY A 97 12.23 0.80 2.76
N PRO A 98 13.52 0.57 3.05
CA PRO A 98 14.28 1.48 3.89
C PRO A 98 14.45 2.85 3.23
N ILE A 99 14.21 3.92 3.98
CA ILE A 99 14.49 5.29 3.58
C ILE A 99 15.79 5.73 4.22
N THR A 100 16.80 5.97 3.40
CA THR A 100 18.10 6.58 3.77
C THR A 100 18.87 6.98 2.52
N SER A 101 19.73 7.99 2.61
CA SER A 101 20.67 8.33 1.55
C SER A 101 21.99 7.55 1.65
N GLU A 102 22.18 6.77 2.72
CA GLU A 102 23.44 6.11 3.05
C GLU A 102 23.30 4.59 2.87
N PRO A 103 23.92 3.97 1.85
CA PRO A 103 23.79 2.53 1.59
C PRO A 103 24.17 1.64 2.79
N HIS A 104 25.17 2.06 3.57
CA HIS A 104 25.57 1.31 4.76
C HIS A 104 24.52 1.37 5.89
N VAL A 105 23.74 2.45 5.98
CA VAL A 105 22.61 2.55 6.93
C VAL A 105 21.48 1.62 6.48
N ALA A 106 21.17 1.58 5.18
CA ALA A 106 20.18 0.64 4.64
C ALA A 106 20.56 -0.82 4.95
N GLN A 107 21.83 -1.18 4.77
CA GLN A 107 22.35 -2.52 5.09
C GLN A 107 22.20 -2.83 6.60
N ARG A 108 22.54 -1.91 7.48
CA ARG A 108 22.40 -2.11 8.93
C ARG A 108 20.95 -2.22 9.38
N LEU A 109 20.04 -1.43 8.79
CA LEU A 109 18.59 -1.57 9.04
C LEU A 109 18.10 -2.97 8.62
N ALA A 110 18.55 -3.47 7.47
CA ALA A 110 18.21 -4.82 7.02
C ALA A 110 18.76 -5.92 7.94
N GLU A 111 19.99 -5.80 8.41
CA GLU A 111 20.61 -6.71 9.40
C GLU A 111 19.83 -6.72 10.71
N SER A 112 19.46 -5.55 11.21
CA SER A 112 18.63 -5.42 12.43
C SER A 112 17.22 -5.99 12.22
N ALA A 113 16.65 -5.90 11.00
CA ALA A 113 15.39 -6.54 10.66
C ALA A 113 15.51 -8.08 10.68
N CYS A 114 16.65 -8.65 10.24
CA CYS A 114 16.92 -10.09 10.36
C CYS A 114 16.98 -10.54 11.84
N GLU A 115 17.68 -9.78 12.69
CA GLU A 115 17.72 -10.07 14.13
C GLU A 115 16.34 -9.99 14.75
N LEU A 116 15.53 -8.99 14.39
CA LEU A 116 14.17 -8.84 14.87
C LEU A 116 13.30 -10.02 14.42
N ALA A 117 13.44 -10.47 13.18
CA ALA A 117 12.74 -11.62 12.64
C ALA A 117 13.07 -12.91 13.41
N VAL A 118 14.33 -13.15 13.72
CA VAL A 118 14.76 -14.31 14.55
C VAL A 118 14.12 -14.24 15.93
N ARG A 119 14.17 -13.07 16.61
CA ARG A 119 13.56 -12.88 17.94
C ARG A 119 12.05 -13.17 17.96
N HIS A 120 11.35 -12.89 16.86
CA HIS A 120 9.91 -13.11 16.73
C HIS A 120 9.55 -14.44 16.07
N SER A 121 10.52 -15.32 15.81
CA SER A 121 10.32 -16.60 15.13
C SER A 121 9.62 -16.43 13.77
N CYS A 122 10.02 -15.40 13.01
CA CYS A 122 9.58 -15.19 11.64
C CYS A 122 10.36 -16.10 10.69
N ALA A 123 9.69 -16.67 9.70
CA ALA A 123 10.34 -17.50 8.69
C ALA A 123 11.15 -16.65 7.69
N GLU A 124 10.74 -15.39 7.46
CA GLU A 124 11.34 -14.52 6.47
C GLU A 124 11.20 -13.03 6.81
N VAL A 125 12.01 -12.22 6.15
CA VAL A 125 11.85 -10.77 6.05
C VAL A 125 11.67 -10.41 4.58
N GLU A 126 10.64 -9.62 4.25
CA GLU A 126 10.41 -9.08 2.91
C GLU A 126 10.54 -7.54 2.95
N LEU A 127 11.43 -6.99 2.14
CA LEU A 127 11.52 -5.54 1.90
C LEU A 127 10.91 -5.19 0.55
N ARG A 128 10.03 -4.19 0.52
CA ARG A 128 9.29 -3.71 -0.65
C ARG A 128 9.85 -2.37 -1.11
N GLY A 129 10.77 -2.41 -2.08
CA GLY A 129 11.51 -1.23 -2.53
C GLY A 129 12.87 -1.07 -1.85
N GLY A 130 13.59 -0.07 -2.30
CA GLY A 130 14.98 0.15 -1.92
C GLY A 130 15.96 -0.77 -2.66
N ALA A 131 17.26 -0.57 -2.40
CA ALA A 131 18.29 -1.45 -2.93
C ALA A 131 18.27 -2.80 -2.19
N THR A 132 18.53 -3.89 -2.92
CA THR A 132 18.64 -5.23 -2.33
C THR A 132 19.85 -5.28 -1.39
N PRO A 133 19.63 -5.59 -0.08
CA PRO A 133 20.73 -5.73 0.86
C PRO A 133 21.69 -6.87 0.48
N SER A 134 22.95 -6.78 0.89
CA SER A 134 23.92 -7.84 0.65
C SER A 134 23.48 -9.14 1.32
N GLY A 135 23.57 -10.24 0.57
CA GLY A 135 23.18 -11.57 1.03
C GLY A 135 21.66 -11.86 0.98
N TRP A 136 20.87 -10.95 0.44
CA TRP A 136 19.42 -11.14 0.26
C TRP A 136 19.08 -11.59 -1.17
N GLU A 137 17.97 -12.30 -1.30
CA GLU A 137 17.38 -12.65 -2.60
C GLU A 137 16.65 -11.44 -3.19
N ALA A 138 16.95 -11.09 -4.44
CA ALA A 138 16.19 -10.09 -5.19
C ALA A 138 14.98 -10.74 -5.88
N ILE A 139 13.79 -10.19 -5.65
CA ILE A 139 12.53 -10.63 -6.29
C ILE A 139 12.13 -9.57 -7.30
N THR A 140 12.40 -9.85 -8.58
CA THR A 140 12.12 -8.93 -9.70
C THR A 140 11.15 -9.56 -10.70
N GLY A 141 10.53 -8.72 -11.56
CA GLY A 141 9.67 -9.18 -12.66
C GLY A 141 8.28 -9.70 -12.24
N LYS A 142 8.03 -9.89 -10.94
CA LYS A 142 6.75 -10.40 -10.42
C LYS A 142 5.66 -9.34 -10.42
N HIS A 143 6.00 -8.10 -10.10
CA HIS A 143 5.07 -6.98 -9.96
C HIS A 143 5.54 -5.72 -10.69
N CYS A 144 4.57 -4.90 -11.13
CA CYS A 144 4.81 -3.56 -11.66
C CYS A 144 3.94 -2.55 -10.92
N GLY A 145 4.48 -1.37 -10.66
CA GLY A 145 3.75 -0.17 -10.28
C GLY A 145 3.25 0.59 -11.51
N PHE A 146 2.30 1.51 -11.30
CA PHE A 146 1.67 2.28 -12.36
C PHE A 146 1.44 3.71 -11.88
N VAL A 147 2.28 4.63 -12.29
CA VAL A 147 2.23 6.04 -11.90
C VAL A 147 2.15 6.90 -13.15
N THR A 148 1.34 7.97 -13.12
CA THR A 148 1.28 8.97 -14.18
C THR A 148 0.99 10.35 -13.60
N ASP A 149 1.30 11.40 -14.34
CA ASP A 149 0.90 12.76 -14.01
C ASP A 149 -0.58 12.96 -14.31
N LEU A 150 -1.26 13.78 -13.53
CA LEU A 150 -2.61 14.24 -13.79
C LEU A 150 -2.59 15.40 -14.79
N ALA A 151 -3.57 15.42 -15.70
CA ALA A 151 -3.71 16.50 -16.66
C ALA A 151 -4.31 17.75 -16.00
N ALA A 152 -4.17 18.92 -16.65
CA ALA A 152 -4.51 20.22 -16.08
C ALA A 152 -6.01 20.44 -15.83
N ASP A 153 -6.88 19.79 -16.60
CA ASP A 153 -8.33 19.91 -16.50
C ASP A 153 -9.05 18.62 -16.94
N ASP A 154 -10.36 18.59 -16.83
CA ASP A 154 -11.18 17.42 -17.14
C ASP A 154 -11.09 16.99 -18.60
N GLU A 155 -11.07 17.95 -19.53
CA GLU A 155 -10.99 17.65 -20.95
C GLU A 155 -9.62 17.08 -21.31
N ALA A 156 -8.57 17.70 -20.83
CA ALA A 156 -7.19 17.22 -20.99
C ALA A 156 -7.01 15.84 -20.35
N GLN A 157 -7.57 15.63 -19.14
CA GLN A 157 -7.54 14.33 -18.47
C GLN A 157 -8.27 13.26 -19.29
N LEU A 158 -9.43 13.56 -19.83
CA LEU A 158 -10.17 12.65 -20.70
C LEU A 158 -9.40 12.34 -22.00
N LEU A 159 -8.74 13.35 -22.59
CA LEU A 159 -7.94 13.19 -23.80
C LEU A 159 -6.65 12.39 -23.57
N ALA A 160 -6.04 12.48 -22.40
CA ALA A 160 -4.86 11.70 -22.03
C ALA A 160 -5.15 10.19 -21.98
N ILE A 161 -6.39 9.79 -21.69
CA ILE A 161 -6.78 8.37 -21.68
C ILE A 161 -6.77 7.81 -23.12
N PRO A 162 -6.17 6.61 -23.36
CA PRO A 162 -6.15 5.98 -24.68
C PRO A 162 -7.55 5.83 -25.30
N ARG A 163 -7.66 5.98 -26.62
CA ARG A 163 -8.94 6.06 -27.37
C ARG A 163 -9.97 4.99 -26.95
N LYS A 164 -9.53 3.75 -26.80
CA LYS A 164 -10.45 2.64 -26.46
C LYS A 164 -11.04 2.82 -25.07
N GLN A 165 -10.20 3.05 -24.06
CA GLN A 165 -10.63 3.23 -22.69
C GLN A 165 -11.41 4.54 -22.50
N ARG A 166 -10.98 5.62 -23.18
CA ARG A 166 -11.72 6.91 -23.22
C ARG A 166 -13.15 6.75 -23.74
N ALA A 167 -13.38 5.85 -24.71
CA ALA A 167 -14.73 5.57 -25.19
C ALA A 167 -15.60 4.94 -24.10
N GLU A 168 -15.04 4.07 -23.25
CA GLU A 168 -15.78 3.48 -22.12
C GLU A 168 -16.06 4.53 -21.03
N VAL A 169 -15.09 5.42 -20.73
CA VAL A 169 -15.32 6.56 -19.84
C VAL A 169 -16.44 7.44 -20.37
N ARG A 170 -16.44 7.81 -21.67
CA ARG A 170 -17.52 8.61 -22.27
C ARG A 170 -18.89 7.94 -22.21
N LYS A 171 -18.95 6.62 -22.28
CA LYS A 171 -20.21 5.88 -22.05
C LYS A 171 -20.67 6.01 -20.61
N SER A 172 -19.75 5.86 -19.63
CA SER A 172 -20.09 6.01 -18.23
C SER A 172 -20.62 7.41 -17.88
N LEU A 173 -20.10 8.46 -18.55
CA LEU A 173 -20.54 9.83 -18.36
C LEU A 173 -21.97 10.09 -18.88
N LYS A 174 -22.50 9.23 -19.76
CA LYS A 174 -23.87 9.31 -20.29
C LYS A 174 -24.88 8.51 -19.46
N ASN A 175 -24.40 7.62 -18.60
CA ASN A 175 -25.27 6.83 -17.73
C ASN A 175 -25.72 7.68 -16.53
N PRO A 176 -26.93 7.41 -15.97
CA PRO A 176 -27.47 8.15 -14.83
C PRO A 176 -26.77 7.73 -13.52
N LEU A 177 -25.44 7.91 -13.47
CA LEU A 177 -24.61 7.57 -12.34
C LEU A 177 -24.27 8.84 -11.56
N THR A 178 -24.44 8.80 -10.24
CA THR A 178 -24.00 9.85 -9.33
C THR A 178 -22.68 9.48 -8.67
N VAL A 179 -21.90 10.49 -8.26
CA VAL A 179 -20.60 10.31 -7.59
C VAL A 179 -20.64 11.10 -6.30
N THR A 180 -20.27 10.47 -5.21
CA THR A 180 -20.06 11.11 -3.91
C THR A 180 -18.64 10.90 -3.41
N VAL A 181 -18.14 11.85 -2.63
CA VAL A 181 -16.90 11.73 -1.87
C VAL A 181 -17.20 12.01 -0.42
N GLY A 182 -16.73 11.17 0.48
CA GLY A 182 -16.97 11.33 1.91
C GLY A 182 -16.31 10.26 2.76
N VAL A 183 -16.48 10.40 4.08
CA VAL A 183 -15.94 9.47 5.09
C VAL A 183 -16.99 9.07 6.12
N GLY A 184 -18.27 9.40 5.87
CA GLY A 184 -19.39 9.09 6.74
C GLY A 184 -19.73 7.59 6.76
N GLU A 185 -20.67 7.20 7.61
CA GLU A 185 -21.05 5.79 7.76
C GLU A 185 -21.58 5.19 6.43
N ARG A 186 -22.42 5.95 5.71
CA ARG A 186 -22.94 5.54 4.39
C ARG A 186 -21.81 5.27 3.40
N ASP A 187 -20.77 6.13 3.38
CA ASP A 187 -19.62 5.98 2.46
C ASP A 187 -18.80 4.73 2.81
N ARG A 188 -18.56 4.49 4.11
CA ARG A 188 -17.82 3.32 4.61
C ARG A 188 -18.55 2.02 4.33
N GLU A 189 -19.87 1.98 4.52
CA GLU A 189 -20.70 0.80 4.21
C GLU A 189 -20.70 0.50 2.72
N ALA A 190 -20.90 1.52 1.88
CA ALA A 190 -20.87 1.39 0.43
C ALA A 190 -19.52 0.92 -0.08
N HIS A 191 -18.43 1.50 0.46
CA HIS A 191 -17.07 1.09 0.12
C HIS A 191 -16.84 -0.37 0.48
N TYR A 192 -17.15 -0.76 1.72
CA TYR A 192 -16.92 -2.13 2.16
C TYR A 192 -17.71 -3.14 1.33
N ALA A 193 -18.96 -2.85 0.99
CA ALA A 193 -19.79 -3.70 0.14
C ALA A 193 -19.17 -3.88 -1.25
N CYS A 194 -18.77 -2.79 -1.92
CA CYS A 194 -18.14 -2.85 -3.24
C CYS A 194 -16.79 -3.57 -3.21
N TYR A 195 -15.95 -3.26 -2.22
CA TYR A 195 -14.64 -3.87 -2.03
C TYR A 195 -14.77 -5.38 -1.78
N ALA A 196 -15.59 -5.78 -0.79
CA ALA A 196 -15.76 -7.18 -0.41
C ALA A 196 -16.28 -8.02 -1.60
N ALA A 197 -17.29 -7.53 -2.33
CA ALA A 197 -17.80 -8.18 -3.52
C ALA A 197 -16.70 -8.34 -4.60
N SER A 198 -15.91 -7.31 -4.83
CA SER A 198 -14.85 -7.32 -5.84
C SER A 198 -13.73 -8.32 -5.51
N VAL A 199 -13.17 -8.28 -4.28
CA VAL A 199 -12.05 -9.17 -3.91
C VAL A 199 -12.49 -10.61 -3.74
N HIS A 200 -13.72 -10.86 -3.26
CA HIS A 200 -14.30 -12.19 -3.21
C HIS A 200 -14.41 -12.82 -4.60
N ASN A 201 -14.87 -12.05 -5.60
CA ASN A 201 -14.93 -12.49 -7.00
C ASN A 201 -13.54 -12.82 -7.58
N LEU A 202 -12.49 -12.13 -7.10
CA LEU A 202 -11.10 -12.41 -7.49
C LEU A 202 -10.52 -13.63 -6.76
N GLY A 203 -11.17 -14.10 -5.67
CA GLY A 203 -10.70 -15.19 -4.83
C GLY A 203 -9.62 -14.76 -3.83
N THR A 204 -9.59 -13.49 -3.51
CA THR A 204 -8.71 -12.92 -2.49
C THR A 204 -9.46 -12.82 -1.15
N PRO A 205 -8.83 -13.09 0.00
CA PRO A 205 -9.45 -12.87 1.30
C PRO A 205 -9.90 -11.42 1.47
N VAL A 206 -11.09 -11.24 2.05
CA VAL A 206 -11.63 -9.91 2.37
C VAL A 206 -10.96 -9.41 3.65
N PHE A 207 -10.38 -8.22 3.60
CA PHE A 207 -9.84 -7.58 4.81
C PHE A 207 -10.97 -7.11 5.71
N PRO A 208 -10.75 -7.06 7.04
CA PRO A 208 -11.78 -6.63 7.96
C PRO A 208 -12.12 -5.14 7.78
N ARG A 209 -13.38 -4.77 8.00
CA ARG A 209 -13.85 -3.38 7.93
C ARG A 209 -13.04 -2.45 8.83
N SER A 210 -12.63 -2.94 10.01
CA SER A 210 -11.79 -2.20 10.96
C SER A 210 -10.47 -1.68 10.36
N LEU A 211 -9.93 -2.33 9.31
CA LEU A 211 -8.75 -1.85 8.61
C LEU A 211 -9.02 -0.51 7.92
N PHE A 212 -10.13 -0.42 7.17
CA PHE A 212 -10.50 0.80 6.43
C PHE A 212 -10.87 1.93 7.39
N ASP A 213 -11.62 1.60 8.46
CA ASP A 213 -11.97 2.56 9.51
C ASP A 213 -10.73 3.12 10.22
N ALA A 214 -9.74 2.27 10.50
CA ALA A 214 -8.48 2.71 11.09
C ALA A 214 -7.69 3.62 10.14
N VAL A 215 -7.57 3.27 8.86
CA VAL A 215 -6.88 4.10 7.88
C VAL A 215 -7.54 5.47 7.75
N LEU A 216 -8.86 5.54 7.59
CA LEU A 216 -9.59 6.82 7.55
C LEU A 216 -9.40 7.64 8.84
N ARG A 217 -9.34 6.98 9.99
CA ARG A 217 -9.13 7.64 11.28
C ARG A 217 -7.73 8.24 11.42
N TYR A 218 -6.67 7.55 10.99
CA TYR A 218 -5.29 8.00 11.19
C TYR A 218 -4.79 8.93 10.07
N PHE A 219 -5.34 8.81 8.86
CA PHE A 219 -5.00 9.71 7.76
C PHE A 219 -5.86 10.97 7.72
N HIS A 220 -6.99 11.00 8.41
CA HIS A 220 -7.89 12.16 8.48
C HIS A 220 -8.22 12.73 7.08
N GLU A 221 -7.94 14.02 6.86
CA GLU A 221 -8.18 14.73 5.61
C GLU A 221 -7.31 14.23 4.43
N ARG A 222 -6.31 13.38 4.71
CA ARG A 222 -5.46 12.75 3.71
C ARG A 222 -6.00 11.40 3.22
N ALA A 223 -7.26 11.08 3.52
CA ALA A 223 -7.94 9.91 3.01
C ALA A 223 -9.42 10.15 2.85
N ASP A 224 -9.98 9.66 1.75
CA ASP A 224 -11.43 9.68 1.51
C ASP A 224 -11.90 8.43 0.76
N ILE A 225 -13.22 8.36 0.60
CA ILE A 225 -13.91 7.33 -0.18
C ILE A 225 -14.70 8.01 -1.28
N LEU A 226 -14.40 7.66 -2.54
CA LEU A 226 -15.22 8.02 -3.69
C LEU A 226 -16.11 6.84 -4.05
N THR A 227 -17.42 7.06 -4.13
CA THR A 227 -18.41 6.04 -4.48
C THR A 227 -19.26 6.48 -5.67
N VAL A 228 -19.50 5.54 -6.59
CA VAL A 228 -20.39 5.69 -7.74
C VAL A 228 -21.69 4.93 -7.47
N TRP A 229 -22.79 5.62 -7.64
CA TRP A 229 -24.14 5.12 -7.35
C TRP A 229 -25.00 5.09 -8.60
N GLU A 230 -25.90 4.11 -8.65
CA GLU A 230 -27.09 4.13 -9.51
C GLU A 230 -28.28 4.19 -8.58
N ASP A 231 -29.02 5.30 -8.60
CA ASP A 231 -29.98 5.65 -7.55
C ASP A 231 -29.35 5.59 -6.15
N ASP A 232 -29.82 4.74 -5.25
CA ASP A 232 -29.26 4.52 -3.90
C ASP A 232 -28.33 3.29 -3.78
N GLU A 233 -28.07 2.59 -4.90
CA GLU A 233 -27.26 1.37 -4.96
C GLU A 233 -25.79 1.72 -5.23
N PRO A 234 -24.83 1.36 -4.37
CA PRO A 234 -23.41 1.58 -4.64
C PRO A 234 -22.90 0.55 -5.65
N LEU A 235 -22.35 1.02 -6.76
CA LEU A 235 -21.85 0.17 -7.83
C LEU A 235 -20.35 -0.02 -7.82
N ALA A 236 -19.60 1.04 -7.54
CA ALA A 236 -18.14 1.01 -7.46
C ALA A 236 -17.67 2.02 -6.42
N SER A 237 -16.64 1.67 -5.67
CA SER A 237 -16.10 2.53 -4.64
C SER A 237 -14.60 2.33 -4.48
N VAL A 238 -13.87 3.37 -4.06
CA VAL A 238 -12.44 3.35 -3.81
C VAL A 238 -12.08 4.21 -2.62
N LEU A 239 -11.28 3.66 -1.71
CA LEU A 239 -10.60 4.41 -0.65
C LEU A 239 -9.25 4.88 -1.19
N THR A 240 -8.99 6.17 -1.08
CA THR A 240 -7.80 6.83 -1.61
C THR A 240 -7.03 7.51 -0.49
N LEU A 241 -5.70 7.40 -0.53
CA LEU A 241 -4.79 8.19 0.29
C LEU A 241 -4.20 9.32 -0.54
N TYR A 242 -3.92 10.44 0.11
CA TYR A 242 -3.29 11.61 -0.51
C TYR A 242 -2.00 11.95 0.24
N HIS A 243 -0.88 11.98 -0.48
CA HIS A 243 0.42 12.29 0.12
C HIS A 243 1.35 12.93 -0.91
N GLN A 244 1.99 14.04 -0.56
CA GLN A 244 2.96 14.74 -1.42
C GLN A 244 2.45 14.94 -2.85
N ALA A 245 1.29 15.57 -2.98
CA ALA A 245 0.62 15.86 -4.26
C ALA A 245 0.39 14.61 -5.15
N THR A 246 0.32 13.42 -4.55
CA THR A 246 0.04 12.17 -5.23
C THR A 246 -1.20 11.50 -4.62
N ALA A 247 -2.12 11.07 -5.48
CA ALA A 247 -3.27 10.25 -5.09
C ALA A 247 -2.95 8.75 -5.22
N TYR A 248 -3.27 8.00 -4.18
CA TYR A 248 -3.06 6.55 -4.07
C TYR A 248 -4.42 5.85 -3.91
N PRO A 249 -5.16 5.52 -4.98
CA PRO A 249 -6.38 4.69 -4.89
C PRO A 249 -5.99 3.27 -4.46
N PHE A 250 -6.14 2.98 -3.19
CA PHE A 250 -5.52 1.80 -2.62
C PHE A 250 -6.44 0.58 -2.57
N TRP A 251 -7.64 0.74 -2.03
CA TRP A 251 -8.65 -0.32 -2.00
C TRP A 251 -9.89 0.12 -2.76
N GLY A 252 -10.13 -0.50 -3.90
CA GLY A 252 -11.26 -0.18 -4.73
C GLY A 252 -11.80 -1.41 -5.44
N GLY A 253 -13.05 -1.30 -5.83
CA GLY A 253 -13.72 -2.33 -6.59
C GLY A 253 -15.14 -1.98 -6.93
N GLY A 254 -15.78 -2.83 -7.73
CA GLY A 254 -17.17 -2.69 -8.10
C GLY A 254 -17.90 -4.02 -8.02
N VAL A 255 -19.21 -3.94 -7.79
CA VAL A 255 -20.13 -5.08 -7.89
C VAL A 255 -20.26 -5.54 -9.33
N TRP A 256 -20.88 -6.69 -9.57
CA TRP A 256 -21.02 -7.22 -10.93
C TRP A 256 -21.67 -6.23 -11.91
N ARG A 257 -22.72 -5.52 -11.46
CA ARG A 257 -23.44 -4.52 -12.25
C ARG A 257 -22.57 -3.32 -12.69
N ALA A 258 -21.50 -3.02 -11.98
CA ALA A 258 -20.56 -1.96 -12.34
C ALA A 258 -19.93 -2.14 -13.73
N ARG A 259 -19.89 -3.38 -14.25
CA ARG A 259 -19.37 -3.66 -15.60
C ARG A 259 -20.34 -3.22 -16.69
N GLU A 260 -21.64 -3.41 -16.49
CA GLU A 260 -22.69 -3.03 -17.45
C GLU A 260 -22.83 -1.51 -17.53
N THR A 261 -22.81 -0.86 -16.38
CA THR A 261 -22.96 0.60 -16.22
C THR A 261 -21.67 1.38 -16.46
N ARG A 262 -20.53 0.71 -16.55
CA ARG A 262 -19.18 1.35 -16.60
C ARG A 262 -18.88 2.16 -15.34
N ALA A 263 -19.40 1.75 -14.17
CA ALA A 263 -19.20 2.48 -12.93
C ALA A 263 -17.72 2.51 -12.49
N ASN A 264 -16.91 1.48 -12.80
CA ASN A 264 -15.47 1.51 -12.52
C ASN A 264 -14.76 2.59 -13.35
N GLU A 265 -15.14 2.77 -14.61
CA GLU A 265 -14.62 3.83 -15.47
C GLU A 265 -15.03 5.21 -14.97
N ARG A 266 -16.28 5.34 -14.51
CA ARG A 266 -16.77 6.57 -13.88
C ARG A 266 -15.97 6.90 -12.62
N MET A 267 -15.76 5.90 -11.77
CA MET A 267 -15.04 6.01 -10.49
C MET A 267 -13.62 6.55 -10.68
N TYR A 268 -12.81 5.88 -11.51
CA TYR A 268 -11.41 6.30 -11.66
C TYR A 268 -11.25 7.62 -12.39
N TYR A 269 -12.11 7.92 -13.38
CA TYR A 269 -12.09 9.23 -14.03
C TYR A 269 -12.48 10.34 -13.06
N ALA A 270 -13.57 10.17 -12.31
CA ALA A 270 -13.99 11.13 -11.31
C ALA A 270 -12.94 11.31 -10.20
N LEU A 271 -12.28 10.22 -9.79
CA LEU A 271 -11.20 10.28 -8.81
C LEU A 271 -9.99 11.07 -9.31
N MET A 272 -9.59 10.92 -10.58
CA MET A 272 -8.49 11.72 -11.15
C MET A 272 -8.82 13.21 -11.14
N CYS A 273 -10.07 13.59 -11.50
CA CYS A 273 -10.54 14.96 -11.44
C CYS A 273 -10.58 15.48 -9.98
N HIS A 274 -11.17 14.71 -9.06
CA HIS A 274 -11.23 15.05 -7.64
C HIS A 274 -9.84 15.21 -7.01
N ALA A 275 -8.92 14.29 -7.26
CA ALA A 275 -7.56 14.34 -6.77
C ALA A 275 -6.82 15.60 -7.20
N ARG A 276 -7.00 16.02 -8.46
CA ARG A 276 -6.43 17.27 -8.97
C ARG A 276 -7.09 18.49 -8.35
N ASP A 277 -8.43 18.57 -8.41
CA ASP A 277 -9.16 19.82 -8.17
C ASP A 277 -9.39 20.10 -6.68
N ALA A 278 -9.69 19.06 -5.90
CA ALA A 278 -9.98 19.19 -4.48
C ALA A 278 -8.75 18.91 -3.60
N MET A 279 -7.89 17.94 -4.00
CA MET A 279 -6.76 17.51 -3.18
C MET A 279 -5.42 18.08 -3.65
N GLY A 280 -5.40 18.87 -4.74
CA GLY A 280 -4.18 19.50 -5.26
C GLY A 280 -3.13 18.52 -5.76
N CYS A 281 -3.53 17.30 -6.11
CA CYS A 281 -2.61 16.29 -6.62
C CYS A 281 -2.19 16.61 -8.06
N THR A 282 -0.92 16.33 -8.34
CA THR A 282 -0.34 16.39 -9.68
C THR A 282 -0.03 15.01 -10.24
N ARG A 283 -0.06 13.96 -9.39
CA ARG A 283 0.27 12.59 -9.75
C ARG A 283 -0.79 11.61 -9.26
N PHE A 284 -0.88 10.50 -9.96
CA PHE A 284 -1.80 9.40 -9.66
C PHE A 284 -1.02 8.09 -9.66
N ASP A 285 -0.90 7.46 -8.49
CA ASP A 285 -0.28 6.14 -8.33
C ASP A 285 -1.36 5.06 -8.25
N PHE A 286 -1.57 4.40 -9.37
CA PHE A 286 -2.59 3.35 -9.49
C PHE A 286 -2.22 2.05 -8.75
N GLY A 287 -1.13 2.07 -7.99
CA GLY A 287 -0.63 0.94 -7.22
C GLY A 287 -0.07 -0.20 -8.08
N ARG A 288 0.29 -1.29 -7.42
CA ARG A 288 0.92 -2.42 -8.10
C ARG A 288 -0.10 -3.37 -8.74
N SER A 289 0.40 -4.16 -9.70
CA SER A 289 -0.26 -5.37 -10.20
C SER A 289 0.77 -6.46 -10.50
N LYS A 290 0.34 -7.72 -10.41
CA LYS A 290 1.16 -8.86 -10.89
C LYS A 290 1.30 -8.76 -12.40
N THR A 291 2.51 -8.90 -12.90
CA THR A 291 2.83 -8.83 -14.35
C THR A 291 1.94 -9.79 -15.14
N GLY A 292 1.32 -9.29 -16.20
CA GLY A 292 0.42 -10.05 -17.08
C GLY A 292 -0.98 -10.36 -16.53
N SER A 293 -1.32 -9.94 -15.32
CA SER A 293 -2.65 -10.16 -14.72
C SER A 293 -3.75 -9.28 -15.34
N GLY A 294 -5.02 -9.58 -15.04
CA GLY A 294 -6.17 -8.76 -15.43
C GLY A 294 -6.03 -7.30 -14.96
N PRO A 295 -5.76 -7.03 -13.66
CA PRO A 295 -5.50 -5.68 -13.16
C PRO A 295 -4.32 -4.99 -13.84
N TYR A 296 -3.24 -5.70 -14.18
CA TYR A 296 -2.13 -5.17 -14.96
C TYR A 296 -2.59 -4.64 -16.32
N ASN A 297 -3.35 -5.46 -17.06
CA ASN A 297 -3.87 -5.07 -18.38
C ASN A 297 -4.89 -3.94 -18.27
N TYR A 298 -5.70 -3.92 -17.23
CA TYR A 298 -6.68 -2.84 -16.97
C TYR A 298 -5.96 -1.49 -16.82
N LYS A 299 -4.90 -1.40 -16.01
CA LYS A 299 -4.13 -0.18 -15.81
C LYS A 299 -3.41 0.27 -17.09
N LYS A 300 -2.88 -0.66 -17.87
CA LYS A 300 -2.33 -0.36 -19.21
C LYS A 300 -3.37 0.22 -20.17
N ASN A 301 -4.61 -0.25 -20.12
CA ASN A 301 -5.69 0.29 -20.95
C ASN A 301 -5.97 1.77 -20.61
N TRP A 302 -5.69 2.22 -19.38
CA TRP A 302 -5.79 3.60 -18.96
C TRP A 302 -4.61 4.47 -19.42
N GLY A 303 -3.60 3.88 -20.04
CA GLY A 303 -2.40 4.59 -20.53
C GLY A 303 -1.25 4.62 -19.54
N PHE A 304 -1.35 3.89 -18.42
CA PHE A 304 -0.25 3.82 -17.47
C PHE A 304 0.83 2.85 -17.96
N GLU A 305 2.08 3.32 -17.98
CA GLU A 305 3.22 2.47 -18.32
C GLU A 305 3.67 1.67 -17.09
N PRO A 306 3.85 0.34 -17.22
CA PRO A 306 4.28 -0.50 -16.13
C PRO A 306 5.73 -0.23 -15.73
N GLN A 307 5.95 0.06 -14.46
CA GLN A 307 7.26 0.28 -13.85
C GLN A 307 7.62 -0.97 -13.03
N PRO A 308 8.66 -1.74 -13.39
CA PRO A 308 9.05 -2.93 -12.65
C PRO A 308 9.34 -2.61 -11.17
N LEU A 309 8.79 -3.40 -10.27
CA LEU A 309 9.08 -3.30 -8.84
C LEU A 309 10.11 -4.36 -8.45
N ALA A 310 11.03 -3.96 -7.58
CA ALA A 310 12.03 -4.84 -7.00
C ALA A 310 11.76 -4.98 -5.49
N TYR A 311 11.66 -6.23 -5.03
CA TYR A 311 11.56 -6.58 -3.62
C TYR A 311 12.78 -7.40 -3.22
N SER A 312 13.03 -7.49 -1.92
CA SER A 312 14.14 -8.28 -1.39
C SER A 312 13.62 -9.20 -0.30
N ARG A 313 14.15 -10.42 -0.25
CA ARG A 313 13.79 -11.43 0.76
C ARG A 313 15.02 -11.94 1.46
N TRP A 314 14.90 -12.10 2.75
CA TRP A 314 15.81 -12.89 3.57
C TRP A 314 15.02 -13.99 4.27
N THR A 315 15.55 -15.21 4.21
CA THR A 315 14.95 -16.39 4.87
C THR A 315 15.75 -16.73 6.12
N THR A 316 15.06 -16.92 7.23
CA THR A 316 15.69 -17.29 8.50
C THR A 316 16.41 -18.64 8.33
N PRO A 317 17.67 -18.80 8.80
CA PRO A 317 18.40 -20.07 8.70
C PRO A 317 17.59 -21.23 9.29
N GLY A 318 17.41 -22.28 8.50
CA GLY A 318 16.64 -23.48 8.89
C GLY A 318 15.12 -23.37 8.67
N ALA A 319 14.61 -22.21 8.23
CA ALA A 319 13.23 -22.09 7.78
C ALA A 319 13.11 -22.43 6.29
N GLU A 320 11.97 -22.98 5.89
CA GLU A 320 11.64 -23.12 4.47
C GLU A 320 11.04 -21.83 3.94
N ALA A 321 11.56 -21.33 2.82
CA ALA A 321 10.93 -20.22 2.09
C ALA A 321 9.53 -20.67 1.64
N ARG A 322 8.50 -19.96 2.07
CA ARG A 322 7.11 -20.26 1.70
C ARG A 322 6.65 -19.29 0.63
N ASP A 323 6.07 -19.81 -0.45
CA ASP A 323 5.33 -18.98 -1.37
C ASP A 323 3.99 -18.58 -0.72
N VAL A 324 3.95 -17.40 -0.13
CA VAL A 324 2.76 -16.84 0.50
C VAL A 324 1.87 -16.08 -0.50
N ASP A 325 2.12 -16.21 -1.81
CA ASP A 325 1.26 -15.63 -2.84
C ASP A 325 -0.08 -16.37 -2.88
N PRO A 326 -1.18 -15.79 -2.38
CA PRO A 326 -2.49 -16.45 -2.40
C PRO A 326 -3.00 -16.73 -3.81
N THR A 327 -2.37 -16.16 -4.84
CA THR A 327 -2.72 -16.36 -6.25
C THR A 327 -1.88 -17.43 -6.95
N SER A 328 -1.00 -18.13 -6.21
CA SER A 328 -0.19 -19.22 -6.77
C SER A 328 -1.05 -20.49 -7.00
N ASP A 329 -0.64 -21.34 -7.94
CA ASP A 329 -1.31 -22.59 -8.26
C ASP A 329 -1.43 -23.55 -7.05
N ALA A 330 -0.53 -23.42 -6.08
CA ALA A 330 -0.57 -24.18 -4.82
C ALA A 330 -1.86 -23.92 -4.01
N PHE A 331 -2.48 -22.74 -4.20
CA PHE A 331 -3.71 -22.34 -3.51
C PHE A 331 -4.97 -22.43 -4.38
N ALA A 332 -4.88 -22.85 -5.64
CA ALA A 332 -6.00 -22.86 -6.58
C ALA A 332 -7.26 -23.57 -6.05
N ARG A 333 -7.09 -24.72 -5.35
CA ARG A 333 -8.22 -25.43 -4.71
C ARG A 333 -8.84 -24.66 -3.54
N LYS A 334 -8.00 -24.01 -2.72
CA LYS A 334 -8.48 -23.21 -1.57
C LYS A 334 -9.19 -21.95 -2.07
N ILE A 335 -8.69 -21.33 -3.14
CA ILE A 335 -9.32 -20.19 -3.81
C ILE A 335 -10.68 -20.59 -4.41
N ALA A 336 -10.78 -21.74 -5.06
CA ALA A 336 -12.05 -22.24 -5.60
C ALA A 336 -13.09 -22.48 -4.49
N LEU A 337 -12.67 -23.07 -3.36
CA LEU A 337 -13.53 -23.27 -2.20
C LEU A 337 -13.97 -21.93 -1.59
N TRP A 338 -13.04 -20.99 -1.44
CA TRP A 338 -13.31 -19.64 -0.95
C TRP A 338 -14.35 -18.90 -1.79
N LYS A 339 -14.22 -18.94 -3.12
CA LYS A 339 -15.19 -18.35 -4.05
C LYS A 339 -16.58 -18.97 -3.98
N ALA A 340 -16.67 -20.21 -3.53
CA ALA A 340 -17.97 -20.91 -3.37
C ALA A 340 -18.68 -20.57 -2.06
N LEU A 341 -17.97 -19.96 -1.07
CA LEU A 341 -18.58 -19.54 0.18
C LEU A 341 -19.47 -18.29 -0.04
N PRO A 342 -20.61 -18.17 0.65
CA PRO A 342 -21.33 -16.90 0.72
C PRO A 342 -20.48 -15.79 1.33
N LEU A 343 -20.59 -14.55 0.84
CA LEU A 343 -19.80 -13.41 1.29
C LEU A 343 -19.74 -13.22 2.84
N PRO A 344 -20.83 -13.44 3.60
CA PRO A 344 -20.80 -13.35 5.06
C PRO A 344 -19.94 -14.41 5.76
N LEU A 345 -19.52 -15.46 5.05
CA LEU A 345 -18.71 -16.59 5.56
C LEU A 345 -17.28 -16.59 4.96
N ALA A 346 -17.00 -15.64 4.06
CA ALA A 346 -15.74 -15.47 3.34
C ALA A 346 -14.87 -14.26 3.89
#